data_928f3f0cfadc0e5add1c6af4bef265fc
#
_entry.id   928f3f0cfadc0e5add1c6af4bef265fc
#
_cell.length_a   1.000
_cell.length_b   1.000
_cell.length_c   1.000
_cell.angle_alpha   90.00
_cell.angle_beta   90.00
_cell.angle_gamma   90.00
#
_symmetry.space_group_name_H-M   'P 1'
#
loop_
_entity.id
_entity.type
_entity.pdbx_description
1 polymer ?
#
loop_
_entity_poly.entity_id
_entity_poly.type
_entity_poly.pdbx_seq_one_letter_code
_entity_poly.pdbx_strand_id
1 'polypeptide(L)'
;MKLITRNTDYAMRAVCYIAGQDKMSVSAEEMVTRLKIPRPFLRKILQTLSGEGLLKSVKGQGGGFSLACPKEKILLTDLMRIFQNAVQLNECVFKKKICPNRGTCVLKKEIDSIEKDVFRRLRGISIASLMKDGNGSRSRRKGKCYGHSASRH
;
A
#
# COMPACT_ATOMS: atom_id res chain seq x y z
N MET A 1 5.32 10.71 11.71
CA MET A 1 4.68 9.39 11.78
C MET A 1 3.90 9.13 10.49
N LYS A 2 4.18 8.06 9.78
CA LYS A 2 3.43 7.67 8.57
C LYS A 2 3.04 6.21 8.71
N LEU A 3 1.76 5.93 8.82
CA LEU A 3 1.25 4.56 8.89
C LEU A 3 1.46 3.81 7.57
N ILE A 4 1.30 4.50 6.44
CA ILE A 4 1.46 3.97 5.08
C ILE A 4 2.44 4.86 4.32
N THR A 5 3.47 4.26 3.73
CA THR A 5 4.43 4.98 2.89
C THR A 5 3.86 5.22 1.48
N ARG A 6 4.46 6.14 0.73
CA ARG A 6 4.07 6.42 -0.66
C ARG A 6 4.17 5.17 -1.54
N ASN A 7 5.21 4.36 -1.35
CA ASN A 7 5.39 3.14 -2.14
C ASN A 7 4.29 2.11 -1.84
N THR A 8 3.89 1.97 -0.58
CA THR A 8 2.78 1.09 -0.17
C THR A 8 1.45 1.57 -0.76
N ASP A 9 1.18 2.89 -0.74
CA ASP A 9 -0.03 3.48 -1.35
C ASP A 9 -0.06 3.23 -2.87
N TYR A 10 1.05 3.45 -3.57
CA TYR A 10 1.14 3.18 -5.00
C TYR A 10 0.97 1.70 -5.33
N ALA A 11 1.57 0.81 -4.53
CA ALA A 11 1.41 -0.63 -4.68
C ALA A 11 -0.05 -1.06 -4.49
N MET A 12 -0.70 -0.57 -3.45
CA MET A 12 -2.11 -0.82 -3.18
C MET A 12 -2.99 -0.38 -4.35
N ARG A 13 -2.79 0.85 -4.87
CA ARG A 13 -3.54 1.37 -6.02
C ARG A 13 -3.33 0.52 -7.27
N ALA A 14 -2.09 0.12 -7.56
CA ALA A 14 -1.77 -0.72 -8.71
C ALA A 14 -2.45 -2.09 -8.61
N VAL A 15 -2.36 -2.74 -7.44
CA VAL A 15 -2.98 -4.06 -7.22
C VAL A 15 -4.50 -3.98 -7.28
N CYS A 16 -5.13 -2.96 -6.67
CA CYS A 16 -6.58 -2.74 -6.76
C CYS A 16 -7.02 -2.47 -8.22
N TYR A 17 -6.23 -1.71 -8.98
CA TYR A 17 -6.54 -1.45 -10.38
C TYR A 17 -6.52 -2.73 -11.22
N ILE A 18 -5.45 -3.54 -11.10
CA ILE A 18 -5.34 -4.83 -11.79
C ILE A 18 -6.49 -5.76 -11.37
N ALA A 19 -6.78 -5.84 -10.07
CA ALA A 19 -7.85 -6.69 -9.53
C ALA A 19 -9.26 -6.31 -9.99
N GLY A 20 -9.45 -5.06 -10.42
CA GLY A 20 -10.73 -4.54 -10.91
C GLY A 20 -10.92 -4.63 -12.42
N GLN A 21 -9.93 -5.15 -13.16
CA GLN A 21 -10.05 -5.31 -14.61
C GLN A 21 -10.47 -6.74 -14.96
N ASP A 22 -11.38 -6.85 -15.92
CA ASP A 22 -11.80 -8.15 -16.49
C ASP A 22 -10.84 -8.65 -17.59
N LYS A 23 -9.63 -8.08 -17.68
CA LYS A 23 -8.61 -8.41 -18.67
C LYS A 23 -7.64 -9.45 -18.12
N MET A 24 -7.08 -10.27 -18.99
CA MET A 24 -6.03 -11.24 -18.63
C MET A 24 -4.76 -10.56 -18.11
N SER A 25 -4.44 -9.36 -18.60
CA SER A 25 -3.31 -8.55 -18.12
C SER A 25 -3.56 -7.06 -18.33
N VAL A 26 -2.90 -6.23 -17.52
CA VAL A 26 -2.97 -4.77 -17.57
C VAL A 26 -1.57 -4.22 -17.86
N SER A 27 -1.44 -3.38 -18.89
CA SER A 27 -0.14 -2.82 -19.24
C SER A 27 0.30 -1.75 -18.24
N ALA A 28 1.62 -1.58 -18.09
CA ALA A 28 2.18 -0.53 -17.24
C ALA A 28 1.79 0.88 -17.76
N GLU A 29 1.70 1.07 -19.06
CA GLU A 29 1.30 2.34 -19.70
C GLU A 29 -0.14 2.74 -19.31
N GLU A 30 -1.05 1.78 -19.37
CA GLU A 30 -2.44 1.98 -18.97
C GLU A 30 -2.50 2.41 -17.49
N MET A 31 -1.74 1.73 -16.62
CA MET A 31 -1.68 2.08 -15.19
C MET A 31 -1.07 3.46 -14.94
N VAL A 32 0.01 3.86 -15.65
CA VAL A 32 0.59 5.21 -15.55
C VAL A 32 -0.47 6.26 -15.85
N THR A 33 -1.20 6.09 -16.95
CA THR A 33 -2.23 7.03 -17.38
C THR A 33 -3.40 7.10 -16.40
N ARG A 34 -3.88 5.95 -15.94
CA ARG A 34 -5.06 5.86 -15.06
C ARG A 34 -4.81 6.23 -13.62
N LEU A 35 -3.66 5.81 -13.07
CA LEU A 35 -3.32 6.03 -11.67
C LEU A 35 -2.56 7.33 -11.43
N LYS A 36 -2.06 7.96 -12.50
CA LYS A 36 -1.23 9.17 -12.45
C LYS A 36 0.00 8.99 -11.54
N ILE A 37 0.56 7.79 -11.54
CA ILE A 37 1.80 7.46 -10.83
C ILE A 37 2.95 7.62 -11.84
N PRO A 38 4.03 8.34 -11.50
CA PRO A 38 5.16 8.50 -12.41
C PRO A 38 5.75 7.14 -12.81
N ARG A 39 5.99 6.98 -14.13
CA ARG A 39 6.42 5.72 -14.76
C ARG A 39 7.59 5.01 -14.05
N PRO A 40 8.68 5.70 -13.65
CA PRO A 40 9.80 5.04 -12.98
C PRO A 40 9.40 4.39 -11.64
N PHE A 41 8.56 5.08 -10.86
CA PHE A 41 8.07 4.56 -9.57
C PHE A 41 7.14 3.37 -9.77
N LEU A 42 6.18 3.50 -10.69
CA LEU A 42 5.23 2.42 -10.98
C LEU A 42 5.96 1.17 -11.47
N ARG A 43 6.91 1.32 -12.40
CA ARG A 43 7.71 0.20 -12.91
C ARG A 43 8.45 -0.54 -11.80
N LYS A 44 9.10 0.19 -10.90
CA LYS A 44 9.79 -0.41 -9.75
C LYS A 44 8.82 -1.17 -8.84
N ILE A 45 7.66 -0.59 -8.57
CA ILE A 45 6.62 -1.23 -7.73
C ILE A 45 6.13 -2.53 -8.37
N LEU A 46 5.79 -2.50 -9.68
CA LEU A 46 5.31 -3.68 -10.40
C LEU A 46 6.37 -4.79 -10.45
N GLN A 47 7.64 -4.43 -10.65
CA GLN A 47 8.76 -5.38 -10.62
C GLN A 47 8.92 -6.00 -9.23
N THR A 48 8.85 -5.19 -8.17
CA THR A 48 8.94 -5.69 -6.79
C THR A 48 7.78 -6.63 -6.48
N LEU A 49 6.54 -6.26 -6.81
CA LEU A 49 5.36 -7.09 -6.59
C LEU A 49 5.40 -8.41 -7.38
N SER A 50 5.98 -8.39 -8.59
CA SER A 50 6.19 -9.58 -9.40
C SER A 50 7.28 -10.48 -8.80
N GLY A 51 8.38 -9.90 -8.31
CA GLY A 51 9.44 -10.62 -7.60
C GLY A 51 8.97 -11.28 -6.30
N GLU A 52 8.05 -10.64 -5.59
CA GLU A 52 7.41 -11.16 -4.37
C GLU A 52 6.25 -12.14 -4.64
N GLY A 53 5.95 -12.43 -5.91
CA GLY A 53 4.93 -13.41 -6.30
C GLY A 53 3.48 -12.96 -6.13
N LEU A 54 3.22 -11.66 -5.94
CA LEU A 54 1.87 -11.11 -5.90
C LEU A 54 1.32 -10.80 -7.29
N LEU A 55 2.20 -10.50 -8.25
CA LEU A 55 1.86 -10.30 -9.65
C LEU A 55 2.60 -11.28 -10.55
N LYS A 56 1.98 -11.60 -11.68
CA LYS A 56 2.59 -12.28 -12.82
C LYS A 56 2.85 -11.27 -13.93
N SER A 57 4.05 -11.30 -14.51
CA SER A 57 4.40 -10.51 -15.69
C SER A 57 4.16 -11.34 -16.94
N VAL A 58 3.40 -10.81 -17.87
CA VAL A 58 3.13 -11.41 -19.18
C VAL A 58 3.91 -10.62 -20.24
N LYS A 59 4.82 -11.31 -20.95
CA LYS A 59 5.63 -10.72 -22.03
C LYS A 59 4.88 -10.78 -23.36
N GLY A 60 5.25 -9.87 -24.28
CA GLY A 60 4.75 -9.86 -25.67
C GLY A 60 3.67 -8.83 -25.94
N GLN A 61 3.10 -8.93 -27.14
CA GLN A 61 2.04 -8.04 -27.60
C GLN A 61 0.76 -8.28 -26.75
N GLY A 62 0.22 -7.23 -26.13
CA GLY A 62 -0.86 -7.37 -25.13
C GLY A 62 -0.38 -7.82 -23.74
N GLY A 63 0.95 -7.85 -23.51
CA GLY A 63 1.53 -8.18 -22.23
C GLY A 63 1.28 -7.11 -21.15
N GLY A 64 1.64 -7.46 -19.92
CA GLY A 64 1.41 -6.59 -18.78
C GLY A 64 1.52 -7.35 -17.48
N PHE A 65 0.70 -6.98 -16.51
CA PHE A 65 0.68 -7.58 -15.19
C PHE A 65 -0.72 -8.09 -14.85
N SER A 66 -0.77 -9.25 -14.21
CA SER A 66 -2.00 -9.83 -13.65
C SER A 66 -1.76 -10.29 -12.22
N LEU A 67 -2.83 -10.53 -11.46
CA LEU A 67 -2.69 -11.08 -10.11
C LEU A 67 -2.14 -12.51 -10.17
N ALA A 68 -1.20 -12.83 -9.30
CA ALA A 68 -0.69 -14.19 -9.14
C ALA A 68 -1.55 -15.05 -8.21
N CYS A 69 -2.36 -14.39 -7.35
CA CYS A 69 -3.26 -15.04 -6.41
C CYS A 69 -4.58 -14.23 -6.29
N PRO A 70 -5.65 -14.84 -5.75
CA PRO A 70 -6.93 -14.18 -5.56
C PRO A 70 -6.81 -12.91 -4.70
N LYS A 71 -7.51 -11.86 -5.07
CA LYS A 71 -7.51 -10.55 -4.37
C LYS A 71 -7.93 -10.64 -2.90
N GLU A 72 -8.68 -11.66 -2.54
CA GLU A 72 -9.08 -11.96 -1.16
C GLU A 72 -7.92 -12.39 -0.28
N LYS A 73 -6.88 -12.97 -0.90
CA LYS A 73 -5.67 -13.47 -0.22
C LYS A 73 -4.55 -12.44 -0.13
N ILE A 74 -4.65 -11.33 -0.86
CA ILE A 74 -3.65 -10.25 -0.79
C ILE A 74 -4.08 -9.29 0.32
N LEU A 75 -3.30 -9.22 1.39
CA LEU A 75 -3.55 -8.36 2.53
C LEU A 75 -2.80 -7.02 2.41
N LEU A 76 -3.36 -5.97 2.97
CA LEU A 76 -2.66 -4.68 3.06
C LEU A 76 -1.32 -4.81 3.80
N THR A 77 -1.26 -5.68 4.81
CA THR A 77 -0.03 -5.94 5.57
C THR A 77 1.06 -6.62 4.73
N ASP A 78 0.72 -7.36 3.67
CA ASP A 78 1.72 -7.93 2.76
C ASP A 78 2.41 -6.82 1.97
N LEU A 79 1.65 -5.86 1.46
CA LEU A 79 2.20 -4.68 0.78
C LEU A 79 3.03 -3.83 1.73
N MET A 80 2.58 -3.66 2.97
CA MET A 80 3.34 -2.92 3.99
C MET A 80 4.67 -3.62 4.30
N ARG A 81 4.70 -4.93 4.44
CA ARG A 81 5.91 -5.72 4.66
C ARG A 81 6.91 -5.55 3.52
N ILE A 82 6.44 -5.59 2.28
CA ILE A 82 7.29 -5.50 1.07
C ILE A 82 7.90 -4.11 0.94
N PHE A 83 7.14 -3.03 1.18
CA PHE A 83 7.55 -1.67 0.84
C PHE A 83 7.99 -0.80 2.02
N GLN A 84 7.75 -1.21 3.24
CA GLN A 84 8.08 -0.40 4.43
C GLN A 84 8.60 -1.20 5.63
N ASN A 85 8.85 -2.50 5.47
CA ASN A 85 9.40 -3.46 6.43
C ASN A 85 8.52 -3.72 7.66
N ALA A 86 8.03 -2.72 8.35
CA ALA A 86 7.19 -2.87 9.54
C ALA A 86 6.31 -1.65 9.76
N VAL A 87 5.20 -1.86 10.47
CA VAL A 87 4.40 -0.78 11.05
C VAL A 87 5.11 -0.33 12.33
N GLN A 88 5.72 0.83 12.29
CA GLN A 88 6.25 1.49 13.47
C GLN A 88 5.51 2.81 13.66
N LEU A 89 4.66 2.88 14.67
CA LEU A 89 3.93 4.11 14.99
C LEU A 89 4.83 5.14 15.63
N ASN A 90 5.82 4.70 16.40
CA ASN A 90 6.75 5.60 17.04
C ASN A 90 8.18 5.03 17.07
N GLU A 91 9.13 5.89 16.76
CA GLU A 91 10.52 5.64 17.01
C GLU A 91 10.85 6.24 18.37
N CYS A 92 11.17 5.42 19.36
CA CYS A 92 11.66 5.91 20.66
C CYS A 92 12.82 6.87 20.41
N VAL A 93 12.76 8.08 20.99
CA VAL A 93 13.77 9.14 20.85
C VAL A 93 15.18 8.65 21.22
N PHE A 94 15.26 7.62 22.05
CA PHE A 94 16.52 7.01 22.51
C PHE A 94 16.99 5.80 21.69
N LYS A 95 16.55 5.68 20.42
CA LYS A 95 16.91 4.54 19.55
C LYS A 95 18.41 4.20 19.50
N LYS A 96 19.27 5.19 19.66
CA LYS A 96 20.74 5.06 19.61
C LYS A 96 21.41 5.17 20.97
N LYS A 97 20.69 5.45 22.05
CA LYS A 97 21.22 5.55 23.42
C LYS A 97 20.53 4.55 24.32
N ILE A 98 21.26 3.98 25.25
CA ILE A 98 20.69 3.08 26.26
C ILE A 98 19.80 3.94 27.18
N CYS A 99 18.48 3.80 27.04
CA CYS A 99 17.54 4.45 27.94
C CYS A 99 17.53 3.65 29.27
N PRO A 100 17.85 4.28 30.40
CA PRO A 100 17.86 3.60 31.69
C PRO A 100 16.50 3.01 32.09
N ASN A 101 15.41 3.60 31.59
CA ASN A 101 14.04 3.17 31.88
C ASN A 101 13.43 2.23 30.81
N ARG A 102 14.23 1.66 29.92
CA ARG A 102 13.71 0.86 28.79
C ARG A 102 12.84 -0.32 29.22
N GLY A 103 13.18 -0.98 30.33
CA GLY A 103 12.44 -2.13 30.85
C GLY A 103 11.17 -1.77 31.64
N THR A 104 11.11 -0.56 32.20
CA THR A 104 10.03 -0.08 33.07
C THR A 104 9.18 1.03 32.50
N CYS A 105 9.46 1.44 31.25
CA CYS A 105 8.78 2.56 30.61
C CYS A 105 7.31 2.24 30.34
N VAL A 106 6.41 2.84 31.12
CA VAL A 106 4.95 2.68 30.96
C VAL A 106 4.49 3.19 29.60
N LEU A 107 4.98 4.36 29.17
CA LEU A 107 4.64 4.94 27.86
C LEU A 107 5.00 3.99 26.70
N LYS A 108 6.16 3.33 26.77
CA LYS A 108 6.55 2.36 25.75
C LYS A 108 5.58 1.18 25.70
N LYS A 109 5.16 0.66 26.85
CA LYS A 109 4.19 -0.45 26.92
C LYS A 109 2.86 -0.08 26.30
N GLU A 110 2.36 1.13 26.56
CA GLU A 110 1.12 1.62 25.98
C GLU A 110 1.23 1.79 24.45
N ILE A 111 2.31 2.37 23.96
CA ILE A 111 2.53 2.51 22.52
C ILE A 111 2.67 1.14 21.83
N ASP A 112 3.41 0.21 22.42
CA ASP A 112 3.54 -1.15 21.89
C ASP A 112 2.17 -1.88 21.83
N SER A 113 1.28 -1.60 22.79
CA SER A 113 -0.11 -2.12 22.79
C SER A 113 -0.92 -1.52 21.64
N ILE A 114 -0.85 -0.20 21.47
CA ILE A 114 -1.54 0.51 20.37
C ILE A 114 -1.03 0.01 19.00
N GLU A 115 0.29 -0.19 18.85
CA GLU A 115 0.87 -0.74 17.62
C GLU A 115 0.29 -2.13 17.29
N LYS A 116 0.17 -2.99 18.30
CA LYS A 116 -0.41 -4.33 18.15
C LYS A 116 -1.87 -4.26 17.71
N ASP A 117 -2.66 -3.35 18.29
CA ASP A 117 -4.06 -3.18 17.92
C ASP A 117 -4.24 -2.64 16.50
N VAL A 118 -3.43 -1.65 16.12
CA VAL A 118 -3.39 -1.13 14.74
C VAL A 118 -3.03 -2.24 13.76
N PHE A 119 -1.98 -3.01 14.06
CA PHE A 119 -1.56 -4.11 13.20
C PHE A 119 -2.62 -5.20 13.07
N ARG A 120 -3.32 -5.55 14.16
CA ARG A 120 -4.44 -6.50 14.14
C ARG A 120 -5.54 -6.05 13.19
N ARG A 121 -5.91 -4.76 13.22
CA ARG A 121 -6.90 -4.19 12.30
C ARG A 121 -6.43 -4.21 10.85
N LEU A 122 -5.16 -3.85 10.59
CA LEU A 122 -4.59 -3.84 9.25
C LEU A 122 -4.53 -5.24 8.62
N ARG A 123 -4.28 -6.29 9.41
CA ARG A 123 -4.30 -7.69 8.95
C ARG A 123 -5.68 -8.16 8.47
N GLY A 124 -6.74 -7.52 8.90
CA GLY A 124 -8.10 -7.81 8.43
C GLY A 124 -8.46 -7.17 7.08
N ILE A 125 -7.58 -6.33 6.53
CA ILE A 125 -7.85 -5.59 5.28
C ILE A 125 -7.25 -6.33 4.10
N SER A 126 -8.09 -6.90 3.23
CA SER A 126 -7.72 -7.49 1.95
C SER A 126 -7.94 -6.50 0.80
N ILE A 127 -7.27 -6.73 -0.34
CA ILE A 127 -7.54 -5.97 -1.57
C ILE A 127 -9.02 -6.07 -1.96
N ALA A 128 -9.63 -7.23 -1.79
CA ALA A 128 -11.05 -7.41 -2.07
C ALA A 128 -11.96 -6.53 -1.19
N SER A 129 -11.63 -6.38 0.10
CA SER A 129 -12.41 -5.51 1.00
C SER A 129 -12.28 -4.03 0.61
N LEU A 130 -11.07 -3.57 0.28
CA LEU A 130 -10.82 -2.20 -0.18
C LEU A 130 -11.59 -1.85 -1.46
N MET A 131 -11.76 -2.83 -2.36
CA MET A 131 -12.52 -2.64 -3.59
C MET A 131 -14.03 -2.55 -3.35
N LYS A 132 -14.58 -3.31 -2.39
CA LYS A 132 -16.00 -3.27 -2.04
C LYS A 132 -16.37 -1.91 -1.47
N ASP A 133 -15.58 -1.38 -0.55
CA ASP A 133 -15.81 -0.07 0.06
C ASP A 133 -15.62 1.08 -0.96
N GLY A 134 -14.73 0.93 -1.92
CA GLY A 134 -14.53 1.88 -3.02
C GLY A 134 -15.72 1.99 -3.98
N ASN A 135 -16.50 0.93 -4.19
CA ASN A 135 -17.70 0.96 -5.04
C ASN A 135 -18.94 1.55 -4.33
N GLY A 136 -19.04 1.44 -3.02
CA GLY A 136 -20.10 2.06 -2.24
C GLY A 136 -20.03 3.59 -2.20
N SER A 137 -18.85 4.18 -2.39
CA SER A 137 -18.63 5.63 -2.34
C SER A 137 -18.82 6.36 -3.70
N ARG A 138 -18.90 5.62 -4.81
CA ARG A 138 -19.06 6.24 -6.15
C ARG A 138 -20.46 6.78 -6.45
N SER A 139 -21.46 6.46 -5.64
CA SER A 139 -22.85 6.94 -5.86
C SER A 139 -23.13 8.33 -5.32
N ARG A 140 -22.22 9.01 -4.58
CA ARG A 140 -22.55 10.32 -3.96
C ARG A 140 -21.40 11.32 -3.82
N ARG A 141 -20.43 11.41 -4.71
CA ARG A 141 -19.60 12.63 -4.80
C ARG A 141 -19.08 12.86 -6.23
N LYS A 142 -19.85 13.58 -7.02
CA LYS A 142 -19.29 14.50 -8.03
C LYS A 142 -18.50 15.55 -7.24
N GLY A 143 -17.22 15.67 -7.54
CA GLY A 143 -16.46 16.86 -7.16
C GLY A 143 -15.30 16.65 -6.20
N LYS A 144 -14.14 16.97 -6.75
CA LYS A 144 -12.84 17.30 -6.20
C LYS A 144 -11.86 16.14 -6.00
N CYS A 145 -11.16 15.87 -7.09
CA CYS A 145 -9.76 15.42 -7.03
C CYS A 145 -8.96 16.46 -6.22
N TYR A 146 -8.12 15.99 -5.30
CA TYR A 146 -7.17 16.81 -4.57
C TYR A 146 -6.26 17.56 -5.53
N GLY A 147 -6.57 18.85 -5.74
CA GLY A 147 -5.65 19.78 -6.37
C GLY A 147 -4.51 20.06 -5.41
N HIS A 148 -3.30 19.72 -5.81
CA HIS A 148 -2.10 20.27 -5.21
C HIS A 148 -2.05 21.74 -5.59
N SER A 149 -2.45 22.61 -4.68
CA SER A 149 -2.02 24.02 -4.74
C SER A 149 -0.58 24.07 -4.26
N ALA A 150 0.32 24.31 -5.19
CA ALA A 150 1.62 24.85 -4.88
C ALA A 150 1.43 26.22 -4.25
N SER A 151 1.87 26.42 -3.03
CA SER A 151 2.16 27.73 -2.45
C SER A 151 3.63 27.79 -2.14
N ARG A 152 4.28 28.65 -2.91
CA ARG A 152 5.58 29.24 -2.60
C ARG A 152 5.47 30.04 -1.29
N HIS A 153 6.40 29.83 -0.41
CA HIS A 153 7.22 30.84 0.27
C HIS A 153 8.36 30.11 0.96
#